data_479f776f042ef72552d0319a15f3d849
#
_entry.id   479f776f042ef72552d0319a15f3d849
#
_cell.length_a   1.000
_cell.length_b   1.000
_cell.length_c   1.000
_cell.angle_alpha   90.00
_cell.angle_beta   90.00
_cell.angle_gamma   90.00
#
_symmetry.space_group_name_H-M   'P 1'
#
loop_
_entity.id
_entity.type
_entity.pdbx_description
1 polymer ?
#
loop_
_entity_poly.entity_id
_entity_poly.type
_entity_poly.pdbx_seq_one_letter_code
_entity_poly.pdbx_strand_id
1 'polypeptide(L)'
;FANHQADILVGTQMLAKGLDFPLVTFVGVILAEVGLNLPDFRAPERTFQLLTQVSGRAGRSPLGGEVVLQTFQPDHYVIRAAAQHDFAGFYERELVYRRRLKYPPFSRLVRLEYRHANQQKAQTESTMTLKQLQTWIRETANQTTEIVGPVPCFFARVNGIYRWQIVLRGPDPTGLLREHVLPPDWHIEVDPPNLL
;
A
#
# COMPACT_ATOMS: atom_id res chain seq x y z
N PHE A 1 29.16 11.82 6.48
CA PHE A 1 28.83 10.87 7.54
C PHE A 1 29.81 9.70 7.51
N ALA A 2 29.95 8.98 6.40
CA ALA A 2 30.88 7.84 6.29
C ALA A 2 32.33 8.19 6.59
N ASN A 3 32.74 9.43 6.32
CA ASN A 3 34.11 9.94 6.59
C ASN A 3 34.19 10.71 7.91
N HIS A 4 33.29 10.54 8.85
CA HIS A 4 33.22 11.21 10.14
C HIS A 4 33.20 12.76 10.08
N GLN A 5 32.68 13.31 8.97
CA GLN A 5 32.50 14.76 8.83
C GLN A 5 31.19 15.26 9.42
N ALA A 6 30.32 14.34 9.85
CA ALA A 6 29.03 14.61 10.51
C ALA A 6 28.68 13.46 11.46
N ASP A 7 28.12 13.79 12.63
CA ASP A 7 27.75 12.83 13.67
C ASP A 7 26.27 12.40 13.53
N ILE A 8 25.45 13.21 12.86
CA ILE A 8 24.02 12.96 12.70
C ILE A 8 23.67 12.99 11.21
N LEU A 9 22.97 11.95 10.76
CA LEU A 9 22.39 11.86 9.42
C LEU A 9 20.87 11.86 9.51
N VAL A 10 20.23 12.85 8.89
CA VAL A 10 18.76 12.96 8.83
C VAL A 10 18.30 12.74 7.39
N GLY A 11 17.24 11.97 7.24
CA GLY A 11 16.65 11.74 5.93
C GLY A 11 15.37 10.92 5.99
N THR A 12 14.91 10.49 4.84
CA THR A 12 13.68 9.71 4.68
C THR A 12 13.95 8.20 4.72
N GLN A 13 12.91 7.40 4.52
CA GLN A 13 13.01 5.95 4.37
C GLN A 13 14.06 5.46 3.35
N MET A 14 14.53 6.34 2.45
CA MET A 14 15.62 6.01 1.51
C MET A 14 16.93 5.70 2.23
N LEU A 15 17.17 6.28 3.41
CA LEU A 15 18.34 5.95 4.23
C LEU A 15 18.29 4.52 4.77
N ALA A 16 17.10 3.96 4.93
CA ALA A 16 16.93 2.56 5.35
C ALA A 16 17.37 1.57 4.27
N LYS A 17 17.43 1.99 3.00
CA LYS A 17 17.73 1.12 1.86
C LYS A 17 19.17 1.37 1.37
N GLY A 18 19.98 0.32 1.38
CA GLY A 18 21.25 0.31 0.64
C GLY A 18 22.46 1.00 1.29
N LEU A 19 22.30 1.79 2.35
CA LEU A 19 23.41 2.40 3.04
C LEU A 19 23.92 1.48 4.16
N ASP A 20 25.20 1.21 4.18
CA ASP A 20 25.85 0.44 5.25
C ASP A 20 26.75 1.36 6.06
N PHE A 21 26.36 1.59 7.32
CA PHE A 21 27.09 2.41 8.26
C PHE A 21 27.39 1.56 9.50
N PRO A 22 28.53 0.87 9.54
CA PRO A 22 28.84 -0.11 10.59
C PRO A 22 29.03 0.50 12.00
N LEU A 23 29.23 1.80 12.09
CA LEU A 23 29.44 2.51 13.36
C LEU A 23 28.18 3.26 13.86
N VAL A 24 27.03 3.04 13.26
CA VAL A 24 25.78 3.61 13.75
C VAL A 24 25.37 2.92 15.03
N THR A 25 25.30 3.69 16.13
CA THR A 25 24.93 3.22 17.46
C THR A 25 23.51 3.61 17.86
N PHE A 26 22.91 4.59 17.17
CA PHE A 26 21.57 5.05 17.45
C PHE A 26 20.78 5.31 16.17
N VAL A 27 19.55 4.83 16.13
CA VAL A 27 18.60 5.13 15.05
C VAL A 27 17.26 5.57 15.63
N GLY A 28 16.87 6.81 15.32
CA GLY A 28 15.55 7.35 15.66
C GLY A 28 14.61 7.29 14.46
N VAL A 29 13.44 6.67 14.60
CA VAL A 29 12.36 6.71 13.62
C VAL A 29 11.28 7.65 14.13
N ILE A 30 11.03 8.72 13.40
CA ILE A 30 10.03 9.73 13.75
C ILE A 30 8.74 9.45 13.00
N LEU A 31 7.60 9.44 13.70
CA LEU A 31 6.26 9.16 13.15
C LEU A 31 6.22 7.81 12.42
N ALA A 32 6.55 6.75 13.15
CA ALA A 32 6.65 5.39 12.61
C ALA A 32 5.35 4.90 11.90
N GLU A 33 4.20 5.48 12.25
CA GLU A 33 2.88 5.17 11.70
C GLU A 33 2.55 5.85 10.37
N VAL A 34 3.37 6.76 9.86
CA VAL A 34 3.04 7.51 8.61
C VAL A 34 2.73 6.56 7.45
N GLY A 35 3.49 5.48 7.33
CA GLY A 35 3.25 4.47 6.30
C GLY A 35 1.92 3.74 6.44
N LEU A 36 1.39 3.61 7.67
CA LEU A 36 0.12 2.91 7.96
C LEU A 36 -1.11 3.67 7.47
N ASN A 37 -1.00 4.99 7.33
CA ASN A 37 -2.11 5.85 6.93
C ASN A 37 -2.29 5.92 5.40
N LEU A 38 -1.47 5.22 4.63
CA LEU A 38 -1.64 5.13 3.18
C LEU A 38 -2.84 4.22 2.84
N PRO A 39 -3.70 4.61 1.89
CA PRO A 39 -4.84 3.79 1.47
C PRO A 39 -4.38 2.64 0.55
N ASP A 40 -3.57 1.76 1.10
CA ASP A 40 -3.01 0.60 0.41
C ASP A 40 -3.10 -0.62 1.34
N PHE A 41 -3.61 -1.73 0.81
CA PHE A 41 -3.72 -2.98 1.58
C PHE A 41 -2.37 -3.53 2.04
N ARG A 42 -1.26 -3.10 1.43
CA ARG A 42 0.11 -3.47 1.82
C ARG A 42 0.78 -2.45 2.73
N ALA A 43 0.08 -1.39 3.14
CA ALA A 43 0.64 -0.38 4.02
C ALA A 43 1.18 -0.96 5.34
N PRO A 44 0.45 -1.88 6.03
CA PRO A 44 0.96 -2.55 7.22
C PRO A 44 2.22 -3.37 6.96
N GLU A 45 2.23 -4.18 5.90
CA GLU A 45 3.38 -5.01 5.51
C GLU A 45 4.63 -4.17 5.22
N ARG A 46 4.47 -3.11 4.42
CA ARG A 46 5.58 -2.22 4.07
C ARG A 46 6.12 -1.47 5.28
N THR A 47 5.24 -1.04 6.17
CA THR A 47 5.65 -0.37 7.41
C THR A 47 6.42 -1.34 8.31
N PHE A 48 5.91 -2.56 8.51
CA PHE A 48 6.61 -3.59 9.28
C PHE A 48 8.01 -3.87 8.70
N GLN A 49 8.10 -4.09 7.39
CA GLN A 49 9.37 -4.35 6.70
C GLN A 49 10.35 -3.18 6.87
N LEU A 50 9.87 -1.95 6.71
CA LEU A 50 10.71 -0.75 6.87
C LEU A 50 11.24 -0.64 8.30
N LEU A 51 10.38 -0.76 9.31
CA LEU A 51 10.78 -0.65 10.71
C LEU A 51 11.76 -1.76 11.12
N THR A 52 11.51 -2.99 10.69
CA THR A 52 12.42 -4.11 10.94
C THR A 52 13.78 -3.91 10.23
N GLN A 53 13.77 -3.39 9.01
CA GLN A 53 15.00 -3.10 8.27
C GLN A 53 15.83 -2.02 8.95
N VAL A 54 15.17 -0.96 9.44
CA VAL A 54 15.83 0.13 10.17
C VAL A 54 16.42 -0.38 11.48
N SER A 55 15.68 -1.20 12.23
CA SER A 55 16.16 -1.79 13.48
C SER A 55 17.41 -2.65 13.28
N GLY A 56 17.49 -3.38 12.18
CA GLY A 56 18.67 -4.17 11.83
C GLY A 56 19.92 -3.33 11.50
N ARG A 57 19.81 -2.00 11.36
CA ARG A 57 20.97 -1.13 11.09
C ARG A 57 21.79 -0.87 12.36
N ALA A 58 21.14 -0.49 13.45
CA ALA A 58 21.81 -0.30 14.72
C ALA A 58 22.41 -1.61 15.29
N GLY A 59 21.77 -2.73 15.06
CA GLY A 59 22.22 -4.04 15.54
C GLY A 59 23.50 -4.59 14.89
N ARG A 60 24.03 -3.94 13.86
CA ARG A 60 25.29 -4.35 13.19
C ARG A 60 26.53 -3.68 13.78
N SER A 61 26.37 -2.66 14.60
CA SER A 61 27.50 -1.99 15.22
C SER A 61 28.21 -2.90 16.23
N PRO A 62 29.54 -3.05 16.16
CA PRO A 62 30.33 -3.74 17.18
C PRO A 62 30.25 -3.05 18.53
N LEU A 63 29.82 -1.80 18.58
CA LEU A 63 29.64 -0.99 19.79
C LEU A 63 28.26 -1.18 20.44
N GLY A 64 27.42 -2.05 19.88
CA GLY A 64 26.00 -2.13 20.21
C GLY A 64 25.19 -1.04 19.51
N GLY A 65 23.88 -1.12 19.58
CA GLY A 65 23.01 -0.11 18.98
C GLY A 65 21.62 -0.10 19.56
N GLU A 66 21.05 1.10 19.61
CA GLU A 66 19.68 1.35 20.10
C GLU A 66 18.82 1.89 18.97
N VAL A 67 17.55 1.46 18.95
CA VAL A 67 16.54 1.98 18.03
C VAL A 67 15.35 2.49 18.82
N VAL A 68 14.99 3.74 18.58
CA VAL A 68 13.83 4.37 19.18
C VAL A 68 12.78 4.64 18.13
N LEU A 69 11.58 4.08 18.30
CA LEU A 69 10.41 4.34 17.46
C LEU A 69 9.51 5.37 18.14
N GLN A 70 9.50 6.60 17.62
CA GLN A 70 8.56 7.62 18.07
C GLN A 70 7.27 7.49 17.29
N THR A 71 6.14 7.38 17.99
CA THR A 71 4.82 7.15 17.41
C THR A 71 3.70 7.70 18.30
N PHE A 72 2.58 8.10 17.70
CA PHE A 72 1.31 8.37 18.39
C PHE A 72 0.42 7.14 18.51
N GLN A 73 0.83 5.99 17.93
CA GLN A 73 0.07 4.73 17.93
C GLN A 73 0.90 3.57 18.51
N PRO A 74 1.38 3.66 19.77
CA PRO A 74 2.28 2.65 20.34
C PRO A 74 1.65 1.26 20.44
N ASP A 75 0.33 1.17 20.55
CA ASP A 75 -0.40 -0.08 20.63
C ASP A 75 -0.79 -0.69 19.29
N HIS A 76 -0.49 -0.01 18.18
CA HIS A 76 -0.77 -0.55 16.85
C HIS A 76 0.06 -1.84 16.63
N TYR A 77 -0.63 -2.91 16.20
CA TYR A 77 -0.01 -4.25 16.11
C TYR A 77 1.27 -4.28 15.24
N VAL A 78 1.34 -3.47 14.18
CA VAL A 78 2.52 -3.36 13.30
C VAL A 78 3.71 -2.77 14.06
N ILE A 79 3.47 -1.69 14.81
CA ILE A 79 4.53 -1.00 15.58
C ILE A 79 5.06 -1.91 16.67
N ARG A 80 4.16 -2.57 17.43
CA ARG A 80 4.54 -3.50 18.48
C ARG A 80 5.32 -4.70 17.95
N ALA A 81 4.82 -5.32 16.89
CA ALA A 81 5.50 -6.46 16.27
C ALA A 81 6.88 -6.07 15.70
N ALA A 82 7.00 -4.90 15.06
CA ALA A 82 8.29 -4.40 14.56
C ALA A 82 9.28 -4.13 15.70
N ALA A 83 8.84 -3.50 16.79
CA ALA A 83 9.67 -3.24 17.97
C ALA A 83 10.18 -4.52 18.65
N GLN A 84 9.41 -5.61 18.57
CA GLN A 84 9.74 -6.91 19.14
C GLN A 84 10.40 -7.88 18.13
N HIS A 85 10.57 -7.48 16.88
CA HIS A 85 10.98 -8.36 15.79
C HIS A 85 10.09 -9.59 15.61
N ASP A 86 8.81 -9.49 16.03
CA ASP A 86 7.82 -10.57 15.99
C ASP A 86 7.15 -10.66 14.62
N PHE A 87 7.84 -11.32 13.68
CA PHE A 87 7.29 -11.57 12.35
C PHE A 87 6.07 -12.49 12.39
N ALA A 88 6.09 -13.52 13.25
CA ALA A 88 5.02 -14.50 13.32
C ALA A 88 3.71 -13.84 13.80
N GLY A 89 3.76 -13.09 14.90
CA GLY A 89 2.60 -12.37 15.42
C GLY A 89 2.08 -11.28 14.46
N PHE A 90 2.98 -10.60 13.75
CA PHE A 90 2.58 -9.68 12.67
C PHE A 90 1.82 -10.43 11.57
N TYR A 91 2.41 -11.52 11.04
CA TYR A 91 1.86 -12.29 9.93
C TYR A 91 0.47 -12.84 10.24
N GLU A 92 0.29 -13.44 11.42
CA GLU A 92 -1.00 -14.01 11.84
C GLU A 92 -2.10 -12.93 11.88
N ARG A 93 -1.82 -11.77 12.48
CA ARG A 93 -2.78 -10.66 12.56
C ARG A 93 -3.08 -10.06 11.20
N GLU A 94 -2.06 -9.86 10.38
CA GLU A 94 -2.22 -9.32 9.03
C GLU A 94 -3.10 -10.24 8.17
N LEU A 95 -2.93 -11.56 8.24
CA LEU A 95 -3.77 -12.50 7.52
C LEU A 95 -5.25 -12.44 7.94
N VAL A 96 -5.52 -12.25 9.24
CA VAL A 96 -6.90 -12.08 9.73
C VAL A 96 -7.54 -10.84 9.12
N TYR A 97 -6.84 -9.71 9.10
CA TYR A 97 -7.33 -8.48 8.48
C TYR A 97 -7.55 -8.64 6.98
N ARG A 98 -6.59 -9.20 6.24
CA ARG A 98 -6.70 -9.42 4.80
C ARG A 98 -7.85 -10.35 4.44
N ARG A 99 -8.07 -11.41 5.21
CA ARG A 99 -9.19 -12.32 5.01
C ARG A 99 -10.52 -11.60 5.22
N ARG A 100 -10.66 -10.85 6.32
CA ARG A 100 -11.89 -10.10 6.65
C ARG A 100 -12.20 -9.05 5.59
N LEU A 101 -11.18 -8.37 5.09
CA LEU A 101 -11.32 -7.29 4.10
C LEU A 101 -11.24 -7.80 2.66
N LYS A 102 -11.12 -9.12 2.45
CA LYS A 102 -11.02 -9.75 1.13
C LYS A 102 -9.89 -9.16 0.28
N TYR A 103 -8.69 -9.05 0.87
CA TYR A 103 -7.47 -8.67 0.17
C TYR A 103 -6.59 -9.88 -0.14
N PRO A 104 -5.64 -9.77 -1.06
CA PRO A 104 -4.65 -10.84 -1.31
C PRO A 104 -3.96 -11.31 -0.02
N PRO A 105 -3.73 -12.62 0.16
CA PRO A 105 -3.85 -13.71 -0.82
C PRO A 105 -5.26 -14.34 -0.92
N PHE A 106 -6.27 -13.86 -0.20
CA PHE A 106 -7.61 -14.45 -0.13
C PHE A 106 -8.53 -14.02 -1.29
N SER A 107 -8.16 -12.99 -2.03
CA SER A 107 -8.84 -12.50 -3.22
C SER A 107 -7.83 -11.96 -4.21
N ARG A 108 -8.23 -11.88 -5.46
CA ARG A 108 -7.51 -11.16 -6.50
C ARG A 108 -8.08 -9.75 -6.63
N LEU A 109 -7.26 -8.84 -7.14
CA LEU A 109 -7.64 -7.46 -7.38
C LEU A 109 -7.45 -7.10 -8.85
N VAL A 110 -8.34 -6.26 -9.36
CA VAL A 110 -8.12 -5.56 -10.62
C VAL A 110 -8.40 -4.09 -10.36
N ARG A 111 -7.42 -3.23 -10.65
CA ARG A 111 -7.57 -1.79 -10.63
C ARG A 111 -7.90 -1.29 -12.03
N LEU A 112 -8.98 -0.56 -12.12
CA LEU A 112 -9.40 0.16 -13.32
C LEU A 112 -9.19 1.64 -13.04
N GLU A 113 -8.33 2.30 -13.81
CA GLU A 113 -8.03 3.71 -13.65
C GLU A 113 -8.42 4.48 -14.91
N TYR A 114 -9.23 5.52 -14.74
CA TYR A 114 -9.59 6.48 -15.79
C TYR A 114 -8.86 7.79 -15.61
N ARG A 115 -8.34 8.34 -16.69
CA ARG A 115 -7.53 9.56 -16.72
C ARG A 115 -8.13 10.59 -17.65
N HIS A 116 -8.36 11.82 -17.15
CA HIS A 116 -8.85 12.90 -18.00
C HIS A 116 -8.44 14.30 -17.51
N ALA A 117 -8.24 15.26 -18.42
CA ALA A 117 -7.90 16.63 -18.08
C ALA A 117 -9.06 17.39 -17.40
N ASN A 118 -10.31 16.99 -17.67
CA ASN A 118 -11.52 17.57 -17.06
C ASN A 118 -11.99 16.67 -15.91
N GLN A 119 -12.05 17.25 -14.70
CA GLN A 119 -12.45 16.54 -13.49
C GLN A 119 -13.87 15.98 -13.57
N GLN A 120 -14.83 16.80 -14.04
CA GLN A 120 -16.23 16.40 -14.12
C GLN A 120 -16.41 15.22 -15.08
N LYS A 121 -15.70 15.24 -16.22
CA LYS A 121 -15.72 14.12 -17.16
C LYS A 121 -15.13 12.86 -16.53
N ALA A 122 -13.99 12.96 -15.82
CA ALA A 122 -13.38 11.82 -15.14
C ALA A 122 -14.35 11.18 -14.13
N GLN A 123 -15.06 11.98 -13.35
CA GLN A 123 -16.06 11.52 -12.39
C GLN A 123 -17.26 10.88 -13.07
N THR A 124 -17.81 11.52 -14.11
CA THR A 124 -18.99 11.05 -14.84
C THR A 124 -18.74 9.71 -15.51
N GLU A 125 -17.63 9.59 -16.25
CA GLU A 125 -17.23 8.34 -16.93
C GLU A 125 -17.01 7.20 -15.91
N SER A 126 -16.36 7.49 -14.78
CA SER A 126 -16.16 6.50 -13.73
C SER A 126 -17.48 6.03 -13.11
N THR A 127 -18.46 6.93 -12.96
CA THR A 127 -19.80 6.59 -12.46
C THR A 127 -20.60 5.79 -13.48
N MET A 128 -20.48 6.09 -14.77
CA MET A 128 -21.13 5.31 -15.84
C MET A 128 -20.56 3.90 -15.90
N THR A 129 -19.24 3.78 -15.84
CA THR A 129 -18.55 2.48 -15.84
C THR A 129 -18.91 1.63 -14.60
N LEU A 130 -19.07 2.27 -13.42
CA LEU A 130 -19.61 1.56 -12.25
C LEU A 130 -20.95 0.88 -12.54
N LYS A 131 -21.90 1.61 -13.12
CA LYS A 131 -23.22 1.07 -13.46
C LYS A 131 -23.12 -0.10 -14.45
N GLN A 132 -22.26 0.03 -15.43
CA GLN A 132 -21.99 -1.01 -16.42
C GLN A 132 -21.41 -2.28 -15.77
N LEU A 133 -20.39 -2.14 -14.91
CA LEU A 133 -19.78 -3.23 -14.14
C LEU A 133 -20.82 -3.93 -13.24
N GLN A 134 -21.68 -3.17 -12.57
CA GLN A 134 -22.77 -3.72 -11.76
C GLN A 134 -23.77 -4.53 -12.58
N THR A 135 -24.04 -4.13 -13.81
CA THR A 135 -24.88 -4.89 -14.74
C THR A 135 -24.19 -6.17 -15.15
N TRP A 136 -22.94 -6.12 -15.56
CA TRP A 136 -22.16 -7.30 -15.95
C TRP A 136 -22.06 -8.35 -14.83
N ILE A 137 -21.80 -7.91 -13.58
CA ILE A 137 -21.76 -8.82 -12.43
C ILE A 137 -23.09 -9.53 -12.21
N ARG A 138 -24.24 -8.86 -12.46
CA ARG A 138 -25.57 -9.47 -12.33
C ARG A 138 -25.88 -10.46 -13.43
N GLU A 139 -25.37 -10.23 -14.63
CA GLU A 139 -25.63 -11.04 -15.83
C GLU A 139 -24.69 -12.25 -15.95
N THR A 140 -23.55 -12.21 -15.28
CA THR A 140 -22.53 -13.25 -15.35
C THR A 140 -22.51 -14.12 -14.08
N ALA A 141 -21.79 -15.24 -14.13
CA ALA A 141 -21.52 -16.10 -12.97
C ALA A 141 -20.58 -15.44 -11.92
N ASN A 142 -20.07 -14.24 -12.19
CA ASN A 142 -19.09 -13.52 -11.35
C ASN A 142 -19.71 -12.73 -10.18
N GLN A 143 -20.83 -13.21 -9.62
CA GLN A 143 -21.56 -12.56 -8.52
C GLN A 143 -20.74 -12.40 -7.23
N THR A 144 -19.60 -13.08 -7.12
CA THR A 144 -18.67 -12.98 -5.98
C THR A 144 -17.68 -11.82 -6.12
N THR A 145 -17.67 -11.13 -7.27
CA THR A 145 -16.83 -9.95 -7.49
C THR A 145 -17.46 -8.73 -6.84
N GLU A 146 -16.72 -8.07 -5.97
CA GLU A 146 -17.12 -6.82 -5.34
C GLU A 146 -16.47 -5.63 -6.05
N ILE A 147 -17.20 -4.51 -6.07
CA ILE A 147 -16.72 -3.25 -6.63
C ILE A 147 -16.45 -2.26 -5.49
N VAL A 148 -15.26 -1.67 -5.47
CA VAL A 148 -14.88 -0.58 -4.57
C VAL A 148 -14.66 0.69 -5.40
N GLY A 149 -15.30 1.76 -5.06
CA GLY A 149 -15.31 3.02 -5.83
C GLY A 149 -16.59 3.22 -6.66
N PRO A 150 -16.58 4.16 -7.64
CA PRO A 150 -15.43 4.96 -8.08
C PRO A 150 -14.99 6.00 -7.04
N VAL A 151 -13.70 6.16 -6.92
CA VAL A 151 -13.09 7.19 -6.06
C VAL A 151 -11.90 7.84 -6.77
N PRO A 152 -11.54 9.10 -6.44
CA PRO A 152 -10.26 9.64 -6.89
C PRO A 152 -9.11 8.75 -6.43
N CYS A 153 -8.08 8.60 -7.28
CA CYS A 153 -6.84 7.97 -6.84
C CYS A 153 -6.20 8.76 -5.69
N PHE A 154 -5.28 8.15 -4.93
CA PHE A 154 -4.54 8.85 -3.87
C PHE A 154 -3.85 10.11 -4.41
N PHE A 155 -3.16 9.99 -5.53
CA PHE A 155 -2.70 11.15 -6.31
C PHE A 155 -3.78 11.52 -7.33
N ALA A 156 -4.83 12.19 -6.85
CA ALA A 156 -6.02 12.50 -7.64
C ALA A 156 -5.76 13.34 -8.90
N ARG A 157 -4.65 14.12 -8.90
CA ARG A 157 -4.23 14.95 -10.05
C ARG A 157 -2.73 14.91 -10.20
N VAL A 158 -2.26 14.49 -11.37
CA VAL A 158 -0.83 14.45 -11.73
C VAL A 158 -0.65 15.10 -13.09
N ASN A 159 0.25 16.08 -13.20
CA ASN A 159 0.54 16.81 -14.44
C ASN A 159 -0.72 17.36 -15.13
N GLY A 160 -1.67 17.88 -14.34
CA GLY A 160 -2.92 18.43 -14.88
C GLY A 160 -4.02 17.41 -15.17
N ILE A 161 -3.74 16.11 -15.10
CA ILE A 161 -4.67 15.01 -15.39
C ILE A 161 -5.31 14.51 -14.09
N TYR A 162 -6.63 14.47 -14.06
CA TYR A 162 -7.41 13.86 -12.97
C TYR A 162 -7.49 12.36 -13.15
N ARG A 163 -7.36 11.64 -12.04
CA ARG A 163 -7.29 10.18 -11.98
C ARG A 163 -8.36 9.65 -11.05
N TRP A 164 -9.20 8.77 -11.56
CA TRP A 164 -10.24 8.08 -10.82
C TRP A 164 -10.05 6.57 -10.94
N GLN A 165 -10.40 5.84 -9.89
CA GLN A 165 -10.23 4.40 -9.90
C GLN A 165 -11.48 3.65 -9.42
N ILE A 166 -11.63 2.46 -9.97
CA ILE A 166 -12.55 1.41 -9.51
C ILE A 166 -11.69 0.18 -9.23
N VAL A 167 -11.87 -0.46 -8.10
CA VAL A 167 -11.19 -1.71 -7.77
C VAL A 167 -12.21 -2.84 -7.76
N LEU A 168 -11.97 -3.85 -8.58
CA LEU A 168 -12.69 -5.11 -8.55
C LEU A 168 -11.94 -6.07 -7.64
N ARG A 169 -12.66 -6.77 -6.78
CA ARG A 169 -12.10 -7.65 -5.76
C ARG A 169 -12.93 -8.93 -5.66
N GLY A 170 -12.27 -10.09 -5.72
CA GLY A 170 -12.96 -11.37 -5.65
C GLY A 170 -12.07 -12.56 -6.03
N PRO A 171 -12.64 -13.77 -6.13
CA PRO A 171 -11.89 -14.97 -6.54
C PRO A 171 -11.34 -14.86 -7.97
N ASP A 172 -12.15 -14.38 -8.92
CA ASP A 172 -11.76 -14.17 -10.33
C ASP A 172 -12.37 -12.88 -10.91
N PRO A 173 -11.91 -11.68 -10.49
CA PRO A 173 -12.40 -10.42 -11.06
C PRO A 173 -11.97 -10.23 -12.52
N THR A 174 -10.94 -10.96 -12.99
CA THR A 174 -10.50 -10.92 -14.39
C THR A 174 -11.47 -11.61 -15.33
N GLY A 175 -12.21 -12.62 -14.85
CA GLY A 175 -13.24 -13.31 -15.65
C GLY A 175 -14.28 -12.35 -16.19
N LEU A 176 -14.72 -11.38 -15.37
CA LEU A 176 -15.67 -10.35 -15.78
C LEU A 176 -15.17 -9.52 -17.00
N LEU A 177 -13.86 -9.23 -17.03
CA LEU A 177 -13.26 -8.40 -18.09
C LEU A 177 -12.89 -9.20 -19.34
N ARG A 178 -12.87 -10.55 -19.29
CA ARG A 178 -12.69 -11.39 -20.49
C ARG A 178 -13.96 -11.44 -21.33
N GLU A 179 -15.10 -11.38 -20.68
CA GLU A 179 -16.41 -11.49 -21.33
C GLU A 179 -16.92 -10.12 -21.83
N HIS A 180 -16.33 -9.03 -21.34
CA HIS A 180 -16.78 -7.68 -21.61
C HIS A 180 -15.62 -6.75 -21.89
N VAL A 181 -15.82 -5.81 -22.82
CA VAL A 181 -14.81 -4.80 -23.20
C VAL A 181 -15.15 -3.48 -22.51
N LEU A 182 -14.18 -2.95 -21.75
CA LEU A 182 -14.28 -1.60 -21.21
C LEU A 182 -14.15 -0.56 -22.34
N PRO A 183 -14.76 0.63 -22.18
CA PRO A 183 -14.50 1.75 -23.05
C PRO A 183 -13.00 2.04 -23.18
N PRO A 184 -12.53 2.63 -24.31
CA PRO A 184 -11.16 3.08 -24.44
C PRO A 184 -10.83 4.08 -23.32
N ASP A 185 -9.55 4.33 -23.06
CA ASP A 185 -9.02 5.26 -22.04
C ASP A 185 -9.02 4.72 -20.60
N TRP A 186 -9.48 3.49 -20.35
CA TRP A 186 -9.31 2.81 -19.07
C TRP A 186 -7.98 2.04 -19.01
N HIS A 187 -7.19 2.31 -17.97
CA HIS A 187 -6.01 1.52 -17.66
C HIS A 187 -6.40 0.38 -16.74
N ILE A 188 -6.12 -0.85 -17.16
CA ILE A 188 -6.43 -2.07 -16.42
C ILE A 188 -5.13 -2.61 -15.82
N GLU A 189 -5.10 -2.79 -14.51
CA GLU A 189 -3.98 -3.40 -13.81
C GLU A 189 -4.48 -4.61 -13.00
N VAL A 190 -4.02 -5.79 -13.37
CA VAL A 190 -4.35 -7.05 -12.71
C VAL A 190 -3.36 -7.30 -11.59
N ASP A 191 -3.86 -7.66 -10.40
CA ASP A 191 -3.07 -7.91 -9.20
C ASP A 191 -2.09 -6.75 -8.90
N PRO A 192 -2.59 -5.51 -8.78
CA PRO A 192 -1.75 -4.33 -8.62
C PRO A 192 -0.86 -4.46 -7.37
N PRO A 193 0.43 -4.06 -7.46
CA PRO A 193 1.35 -4.12 -6.33
C PRO A 193 1.01 -3.10 -5.23
N ASN A 194 0.16 -2.12 -5.53
CA ASN A 194 -0.40 -1.13 -4.62
C ASN A 194 -1.68 -0.51 -5.21
N LEU A 195 -2.41 0.23 -4.38
CA LEU A 195 -3.63 0.95 -4.78
C LEU A 195 -3.45 2.48 -4.75
N LEU A 196 -2.21 2.97 -4.76
CA LEU A 196 -1.84 4.39 -4.72
C LEU A 196 -1.86 5.05 -6.09
#